data_5ed1440d6e8ddbd9a80dac39dc64ef8f
#
_entry.id   5ed1440d6e8ddbd9a80dac39dc64ef8f
#
_cell.length_a   1.000
_cell.length_b   1.000
_cell.length_c   1.000
_cell.angle_alpha   90.00
_cell.angle_beta   90.00
_cell.angle_gamma   90.00
#
_symmetry.space_group_name_H-M   'P 1'
#
loop_
_entity.id
_entity.type
_entity.pdbx_description
1 polymer ?
#
loop_
_entity_poly.entity_id
_entity_poly.type
_entity_poly.pdbx_seq_one_letter_code
_entity_poly.pdbx_strand_id
1 'polypeptide(L)'
;CGKLMNAFDVVRLHKFGDKDARAAEGTEPGKLPSFKAMQDFASADEEVKNTLARERQELAVQEFSAEMDEDWQNKLALDRRGNIKDTLQNIALIIRNDENFKHIVYNEFKDTIDVIGPLPWKQVKPGWNDSDLANAKVYFERVYGIWSPTKFKDALLAVVSSDRLYHPIKDYFATLHWDGQERIDTLLIDYFGA
;
A
#
# COMPACT_ATOMS: atom_id res chain seq x y z
N CYS A 1 15.81 30.25 35.36
CA CYS A 1 15.49 30.37 33.92
C CYS A 1 14.65 29.16 33.53
N GLY A 2 13.35 29.37 33.27
CA GLY A 2 12.45 28.29 32.84
C GLY A 2 12.82 27.85 31.42
N LYS A 3 13.26 26.62 31.24
CA LYS A 3 13.33 25.99 29.93
C LYS A 3 11.90 25.77 29.41
N LEU A 4 11.61 26.24 28.21
CA LEU A 4 10.40 25.84 27.49
C LEU A 4 10.45 24.31 27.27
N MET A 5 9.49 23.60 27.86
CA MET A 5 9.34 22.15 27.72
C MET A 5 8.02 21.85 27.00
N ASN A 6 8.06 20.89 26.08
CA ASN A 6 6.85 20.37 25.45
C ASN A 6 6.15 19.35 26.37
N ALA A 7 4.93 18.94 26.03
CA ALA A 7 4.16 18.02 26.83
C ALA A 7 4.87 16.66 27.03
N PHE A 8 5.57 16.17 25.99
CA PHE A 8 6.35 14.96 26.07
C PHE A 8 7.46 15.05 27.14
N ASP A 9 8.23 16.14 27.17
CA ASP A 9 9.30 16.36 28.14
C ASP A 9 8.78 16.48 29.58
N VAL A 10 7.63 17.11 29.78
CA VAL A 10 7.00 17.22 31.09
C VAL A 10 6.63 15.84 31.63
N VAL A 11 5.96 15.02 30.83
CA VAL A 11 5.58 13.64 31.23
C VAL A 11 6.81 12.77 31.41
N ARG A 12 7.80 12.87 30.52
CA ARG A 12 9.07 12.13 30.58
C ARG A 12 9.79 12.37 31.91
N LEU A 13 9.99 13.64 32.25
CA LEU A 13 10.72 14.00 33.47
C LEU A 13 9.94 13.58 34.74
N HIS A 14 8.62 13.75 34.72
CA HIS A 14 7.78 13.36 35.87
C HIS A 14 7.73 11.85 36.10
N LYS A 15 7.61 11.04 35.02
CA LYS A 15 7.50 9.57 35.14
C LYS A 15 8.85 8.83 35.17
N PHE A 16 9.84 9.34 34.47
CA PHE A 16 11.06 8.61 34.17
C PHE A 16 12.35 9.41 34.46
N GLY A 17 12.22 10.62 35.03
CA GLY A 17 13.39 11.49 35.32
C GLY A 17 14.45 10.83 36.20
N ASP A 18 14.05 9.99 37.13
CA ASP A 18 14.96 9.27 38.03
C ASP A 18 15.93 8.35 37.28
N LYS A 19 15.58 7.90 36.07
CA LYS A 19 16.45 7.04 35.24
C LYS A 19 17.68 7.80 34.71
N ASP A 20 17.63 9.11 34.69
CA ASP A 20 18.73 9.95 34.21
C ASP A 20 19.78 10.27 35.30
N ALA A 21 19.58 9.83 36.54
CA ALA A 21 20.46 10.13 37.67
C ALA A 21 21.93 9.66 37.46
N ARG A 22 22.16 8.74 36.52
CA ARG A 22 23.50 8.24 36.16
C ARG A 22 23.97 8.71 34.79
N ALA A 23 23.22 9.57 34.11
CA ALA A 23 23.62 10.10 32.82
C ALA A 23 24.71 11.15 32.97
N ALA A 24 25.67 11.19 32.03
CA ALA A 24 26.72 12.18 32.02
C ALA A 24 26.13 13.59 31.79
N GLU A 25 26.71 14.58 32.47
CA GLU A 25 26.31 15.97 32.32
C GLU A 25 26.50 16.43 30.86
N GLY A 26 25.45 17.00 30.24
CA GLY A 26 25.48 17.40 28.81
C GLY A 26 25.04 16.33 27.81
N THR A 27 24.56 15.16 28.26
CA THR A 27 24.01 14.14 27.37
C THR A 27 22.81 14.70 26.57
N GLU A 28 22.83 14.49 25.26
CA GLU A 28 21.70 14.87 24.38
C GLU A 28 20.39 14.27 24.85
N PRO A 29 19.27 15.02 24.87
CA PRO A 29 17.98 14.55 25.36
C PRO A 29 17.52 13.20 24.77
N GLY A 30 17.74 12.99 23.47
CA GLY A 30 17.36 11.74 22.78
C GLY A 30 18.15 10.50 23.19
N LYS A 31 19.31 10.68 23.84
CA LYS A 31 20.16 9.58 24.34
C LYS A 31 19.93 9.27 25.81
N LEU A 32 19.11 10.04 26.49
CA LEU A 32 18.80 9.83 27.91
C LEU A 32 17.98 8.56 28.14
N PRO A 33 18.26 7.80 29.22
CA PRO A 33 17.45 6.63 29.58
C PRO A 33 15.96 6.94 29.79
N SER A 34 15.64 8.12 30.33
CA SER A 34 14.26 8.60 30.48
C SER A 34 13.56 8.80 29.13
N PHE A 35 14.30 9.26 28.12
CA PHE A 35 13.74 9.48 26.77
C PHE A 35 13.33 8.16 26.12
N LYS A 36 14.17 7.15 26.19
CA LYS A 36 13.87 5.80 25.70
C LYS A 36 12.69 5.18 26.43
N ALA A 37 12.65 5.30 27.77
CA ALA A 37 11.53 4.80 28.56
C ALA A 37 10.21 5.52 28.25
N MET A 38 10.25 6.80 27.93
CA MET A 38 9.08 7.56 27.50
C MET A 38 8.62 7.18 26.10
N GLN A 39 9.56 6.90 25.16
CA GLN A 39 9.24 6.36 23.84
C GLN A 39 8.54 5.00 23.95
N ASP A 40 9.06 4.10 24.76
CA ASP A 40 8.47 2.78 24.98
C ASP A 40 7.07 2.91 25.61
N PHE A 41 6.89 3.84 26.54
CA PHE A 41 5.60 4.12 27.16
C PHE A 41 4.57 4.69 26.18
N ALA A 42 4.95 5.69 25.38
CA ALA A 42 4.09 6.27 24.36
C ALA A 42 3.75 5.25 23.25
N SER A 43 4.74 4.45 22.85
CA SER A 43 4.55 3.39 21.85
C SER A 43 3.70 2.19 22.35
N ALA A 44 3.42 2.11 23.63
CA ALA A 44 2.51 1.10 24.18
C ALA A 44 1.04 1.49 24.04
N ASP A 45 0.76 2.78 23.82
CA ASP A 45 -0.58 3.32 23.64
C ASP A 45 -1.09 3.04 22.22
N GLU A 46 -2.27 2.44 22.10
CA GLU A 46 -2.89 2.07 20.82
C GLU A 46 -3.22 3.30 19.95
N GLU A 47 -3.68 4.38 20.56
CA GLU A 47 -4.04 5.60 19.86
C GLU A 47 -2.79 6.29 19.28
N VAL A 48 -1.70 6.32 20.06
CA VAL A 48 -0.40 6.84 19.59
C VAL A 48 0.17 6.01 18.45
N LYS A 49 0.06 4.67 18.54
CA LYS A 49 0.49 3.77 17.44
C LYS A 49 -0.25 4.05 16.15
N ASN A 50 -1.58 4.13 16.24
CA ASN A 50 -2.44 4.36 15.08
C ASN A 50 -2.16 5.73 14.45
N THR A 51 -1.98 6.77 15.26
CA THR A 51 -1.65 8.12 14.79
C THR A 51 -0.30 8.14 14.08
N LEU A 52 0.76 7.57 14.67
CA LEU A 52 2.08 7.52 14.06
C LEU A 52 2.11 6.71 12.75
N ALA A 53 1.34 5.62 12.69
CA ALA A 53 1.21 4.82 11.47
C ALA A 53 0.52 5.64 10.36
N ARG A 54 -0.56 6.34 10.69
CA ARG A 54 -1.31 7.18 9.76
C ARG A 54 -0.46 8.35 9.24
N GLU A 55 0.19 9.12 10.12
CA GLU A 55 1.07 10.23 9.72
C GLU A 55 2.19 9.78 8.77
N ARG A 56 2.79 8.61 9.04
CA ARG A 56 3.82 8.04 8.15
C ARG A 56 3.27 7.68 6.78
N GLN A 57 2.05 7.14 6.72
CA GLN A 57 1.38 6.82 5.48
C GLN A 57 0.97 8.06 4.70
N GLU A 58 0.40 9.08 5.37
CA GLU A 58 0.02 10.35 4.76
C GLU A 58 1.19 11.04 4.08
N LEU A 59 2.35 11.13 4.76
CA LEU A 59 3.58 11.71 4.19
C LEU A 59 4.05 10.96 2.94
N ALA A 60 3.98 9.63 2.95
CA ALA A 60 4.38 8.82 1.82
C ALA A 60 3.39 8.93 0.65
N VAL A 61 2.09 8.99 0.94
CA VAL A 61 1.02 9.11 -0.08
C VAL A 61 1.09 10.44 -0.83
N GLN A 62 1.41 11.54 -0.17
CA GLN A 62 1.57 12.84 -0.83
C GLN A 62 2.58 12.80 -2.00
N GLU A 63 3.59 11.97 -1.90
CA GLU A 63 4.58 11.78 -2.98
C GLU A 63 4.03 11.02 -4.19
N PHE A 64 3.03 10.19 -4.00
CA PHE A 64 2.43 9.35 -5.05
C PHE A 64 1.08 9.86 -5.54
N SER A 65 0.58 10.98 -4.99
CA SER A 65 -0.70 11.63 -5.37
C SER A 65 -1.92 10.70 -5.37
N ALA A 66 -1.94 9.71 -4.47
CA ALA A 66 -3.05 8.78 -4.34
C ALA A 66 -3.97 9.20 -3.19
N GLU A 67 -5.27 9.30 -3.46
CA GLU A 67 -6.29 9.37 -2.42
C GLU A 67 -6.48 7.99 -1.80
N MET A 68 -6.27 7.86 -0.49
CA MET A 68 -6.45 6.60 0.24
C MET A 68 -7.71 6.67 1.10
N ASP A 69 -8.46 5.58 1.11
CA ASP A 69 -9.59 5.42 2.02
C ASP A 69 -9.08 5.23 3.45
N GLU A 70 -9.36 6.19 4.34
CA GLU A 70 -8.88 6.18 5.73
C GLU A 70 -9.39 4.96 6.53
N ASP A 71 -10.55 4.43 6.20
CA ASP A 71 -11.17 3.33 6.93
C ASP A 71 -10.41 2.00 6.81
N TRP A 72 -9.84 1.69 5.65
CA TRP A 72 -9.12 0.43 5.48
C TRP A 72 -7.74 0.44 6.14
N GLN A 73 -7.11 1.60 6.25
CA GLN A 73 -5.81 1.75 6.91
C GLN A 73 -5.89 1.38 8.40
N ASN A 74 -7.01 1.70 9.05
CA ASN A 74 -7.25 1.35 10.44
C ASN A 74 -7.39 -0.17 10.68
N LYS A 75 -7.58 -0.96 9.63
CA LYS A 75 -7.66 -2.43 9.68
C LYS A 75 -6.29 -3.10 9.55
N LEU A 76 -5.22 -2.35 9.29
CA LEU A 76 -3.87 -2.89 9.20
C LEU A 76 -3.37 -3.34 10.57
N ALA A 77 -2.88 -4.56 10.64
CA ALA A 77 -2.26 -5.08 11.86
C ALA A 77 -0.89 -4.43 12.09
N LEU A 78 -0.72 -3.78 13.24
CA LEU A 78 0.51 -3.09 13.62
C LEU A 78 1.32 -3.91 14.62
N ASP A 79 2.65 -3.69 14.64
CA ASP A 79 3.52 -4.19 15.67
C ASP A 79 3.47 -3.31 16.95
N ARG A 80 4.23 -3.68 17.99
CA ARG A 80 4.29 -2.93 19.26
C ARG A 80 4.87 -1.51 19.11
N ARG A 81 5.49 -1.19 17.98
CA ARG A 81 6.12 0.11 17.69
C ARG A 81 5.30 0.96 16.71
N GLY A 82 4.09 0.50 16.33
CA GLY A 82 3.24 1.17 15.36
C GLY A 82 3.64 0.98 13.90
N ASN A 83 4.56 0.03 13.59
CA ASN A 83 4.84 -0.29 12.20
C ASN A 83 3.85 -1.32 11.67
N ILE A 84 3.54 -1.23 10.38
CA ILE A 84 2.71 -2.22 9.71
C ILE A 84 3.43 -3.57 9.75
N LYS A 85 2.73 -4.63 10.18
CA LYS A 85 3.27 -5.99 10.16
C LYS A 85 3.37 -6.50 8.74
N ASP A 86 4.48 -7.16 8.41
CA ASP A 86 4.66 -7.90 7.18
C ASP A 86 3.86 -9.22 7.21
N THR A 87 2.54 -9.12 7.01
CA THR A 87 1.63 -10.25 6.93
C THR A 87 0.97 -10.31 5.56
N LEU A 88 0.62 -11.53 5.11
CA LEU A 88 -0.13 -11.73 3.86
C LEU A 88 -1.43 -10.92 3.86
N GLN A 89 -2.13 -10.88 5.00
CA GLN A 89 -3.39 -10.16 5.15
C GLN A 89 -3.22 -8.65 4.96
N ASN A 90 -2.19 -8.03 5.57
CA ASN A 90 -1.92 -6.60 5.39
C ASN A 90 -1.56 -6.29 3.94
N ILE A 91 -0.71 -7.11 3.31
CA ILE A 91 -0.32 -6.91 1.91
C ILE A 91 -1.54 -7.03 0.99
N ALA A 92 -2.40 -8.04 1.20
CA ALA A 92 -3.65 -8.19 0.43
C ALA A 92 -4.61 -7.01 0.64
N LEU A 93 -4.73 -6.51 1.88
CA LEU A 93 -5.56 -5.35 2.20
C LEU A 93 -5.06 -4.09 1.50
N ILE A 94 -3.75 -3.86 1.49
CA ILE A 94 -3.11 -2.75 0.76
C ILE A 94 -3.40 -2.88 -0.74
N ILE A 95 -3.09 -4.02 -1.36
CA ILE A 95 -3.29 -4.23 -2.80
C ILE A 95 -4.76 -4.04 -3.19
N ARG A 96 -5.71 -4.43 -2.32
CA ARG A 96 -7.14 -4.30 -2.57
C ARG A 96 -7.61 -2.85 -2.58
N ASN A 97 -7.08 -2.01 -1.69
CA ASN A 97 -7.62 -0.68 -1.40
C ASN A 97 -6.74 0.48 -1.89
N ASP A 98 -5.45 0.27 -2.14
CA ASP A 98 -4.58 1.31 -2.68
C ASP A 98 -4.90 1.55 -4.16
N GLU A 99 -5.35 2.76 -4.46
CA GLU A 99 -5.71 3.23 -5.80
C GLU A 99 -4.62 2.99 -6.86
N ASN A 100 -3.35 2.99 -6.44
CA ASN A 100 -2.22 2.76 -7.34
C ASN A 100 -2.14 1.32 -7.86
N PHE A 101 -2.83 0.37 -7.22
CA PHE A 101 -2.88 -1.03 -7.63
C PHE A 101 -4.18 -1.43 -8.32
N LYS A 102 -5.16 -0.53 -8.44
CA LYS A 102 -6.49 -0.84 -9.01
C LYS A 102 -6.46 -1.31 -10.47
N HIS A 103 -5.45 -0.88 -11.22
CA HIS A 103 -5.29 -1.23 -12.64
C HIS A 103 -4.60 -2.57 -12.89
N ILE A 104 -4.18 -3.25 -11.84
CA ILE A 104 -3.63 -4.61 -11.92
C ILE A 104 -4.81 -5.58 -11.83
N VAL A 105 -4.95 -6.40 -12.86
CA VAL A 105 -6.10 -7.29 -13.07
C VAL A 105 -5.64 -8.70 -13.41
N TYR A 106 -6.53 -9.68 -13.27
CA TYR A 106 -6.32 -11.03 -13.75
C TYR A 106 -6.96 -11.20 -15.12
N ASN A 107 -6.15 -11.43 -16.14
CA ASN A 107 -6.62 -11.67 -17.50
C ASN A 107 -6.99 -13.14 -17.67
N GLU A 108 -8.29 -13.45 -17.63
CA GLU A 108 -8.82 -14.80 -17.74
C GLU A 108 -8.50 -15.46 -19.10
N PHE A 109 -8.32 -14.68 -20.16
CA PHE A 109 -8.03 -15.20 -21.48
C PHE A 109 -6.57 -15.64 -21.62
N LYS A 110 -5.64 -14.90 -21.00
CA LYS A 110 -4.20 -15.22 -21.02
C LYS A 110 -3.75 -16.07 -19.84
N ASP A 111 -4.62 -16.25 -18.82
CA ASP A 111 -4.31 -16.91 -17.55
C ASP A 111 -3.10 -16.28 -16.84
N THR A 112 -3.09 -14.93 -16.74
CA THR A 112 -1.95 -14.18 -16.19
C THR A 112 -2.38 -12.83 -15.62
N ILE A 113 -1.53 -12.25 -14.78
CA ILE A 113 -1.71 -10.88 -14.29
C ILE A 113 -1.39 -9.92 -15.43
N ASP A 114 -2.27 -8.95 -15.64
CA ASP A 114 -2.14 -7.90 -16.65
C ASP A 114 -2.32 -6.51 -16.02
N VAL A 115 -1.98 -5.46 -16.76
CA VAL A 115 -2.14 -4.06 -16.32
C VAL A 115 -2.91 -3.30 -17.38
N ILE A 116 -4.07 -2.76 -17.00
CA ILE A 116 -5.01 -2.08 -17.92
C ILE A 116 -5.02 -0.57 -17.79
N GLY A 117 -4.19 0.01 -16.91
CA GLY A 117 -4.14 1.45 -16.67
C GLY A 117 -2.80 1.91 -16.08
N PRO A 118 -2.71 3.16 -15.63
CA PRO A 118 -1.47 3.71 -15.10
C PRO A 118 -1.07 3.05 -13.77
N LEU A 119 0.24 2.88 -13.59
CA LEU A 119 0.89 2.51 -12.33
C LEU A 119 1.67 3.72 -11.77
N PRO A 120 2.02 3.74 -10.48
CA PRO A 120 2.80 4.84 -9.90
C PRO A 120 4.25 4.89 -10.38
N TRP A 121 4.63 4.02 -11.29
CA TRP A 121 5.93 3.99 -11.98
C TRP A 121 5.74 3.82 -13.48
N LYS A 122 6.80 4.14 -14.23
CA LYS A 122 6.81 3.93 -15.67
C LYS A 122 6.99 2.45 -16.01
N GLN A 123 6.03 1.87 -16.70
CA GLN A 123 6.16 0.51 -17.23
C GLN A 123 7.18 0.45 -18.39
N VAL A 124 7.97 -0.61 -18.42
CA VAL A 124 8.95 -0.87 -19.49
C VAL A 124 8.27 -1.53 -20.70
N LYS A 125 7.29 -2.39 -20.44
CA LYS A 125 6.53 -3.13 -21.46
C LYS A 125 5.12 -3.48 -20.94
N PRO A 126 4.16 -3.75 -21.84
CA PRO A 126 2.81 -4.13 -21.46
C PRO A 126 2.75 -5.39 -20.59
N GLY A 127 1.71 -5.48 -19.76
CA GLY A 127 1.48 -6.58 -18.82
C GLY A 127 2.34 -6.47 -17.56
N TRP A 128 2.03 -7.33 -16.59
CA TRP A 128 2.79 -7.40 -15.35
C TRP A 128 4.08 -8.21 -15.55
N ASN A 129 5.23 -7.65 -15.15
CA ASN A 129 6.54 -8.26 -15.36
C ASN A 129 7.49 -8.02 -14.17
N ASP A 130 8.70 -8.59 -14.23
CA ASP A 130 9.68 -8.51 -13.13
C ASP A 130 10.11 -7.08 -12.80
N SER A 131 10.12 -6.16 -13.77
CA SER A 131 10.42 -4.75 -13.47
C SER A 131 9.29 -4.08 -12.69
N ASP A 132 8.04 -4.47 -12.94
CA ASP A 132 6.90 -3.98 -12.16
C ASP A 132 6.94 -4.53 -10.73
N LEU A 133 7.34 -5.79 -10.57
CA LEU A 133 7.57 -6.38 -9.24
C LEU A 133 8.67 -5.64 -8.46
N ALA A 134 9.76 -5.27 -9.13
CA ALA A 134 10.85 -4.50 -8.52
C ALA A 134 10.40 -3.10 -8.11
N ASN A 135 9.62 -2.42 -8.96
CA ASN A 135 9.05 -1.11 -8.64
C ASN A 135 8.00 -1.19 -7.52
N ALA A 136 7.16 -2.24 -7.52
CA ALA A 136 6.22 -2.49 -6.43
C ALA A 136 6.94 -2.70 -5.09
N LYS A 137 8.11 -3.35 -5.09
CA LYS A 137 8.95 -3.46 -3.90
C LYS A 137 9.34 -2.07 -3.38
N VAL A 138 9.91 -1.22 -4.24
CA VAL A 138 10.32 0.13 -3.86
C VAL A 138 9.13 0.93 -3.31
N TYR A 139 7.98 0.83 -3.96
CA TYR A 139 6.74 1.46 -3.51
C TYR A 139 6.31 0.98 -2.12
N PHE A 140 6.23 -0.34 -1.91
CA PHE A 140 5.80 -0.92 -0.63
C PHE A 140 6.76 -0.60 0.52
N GLU A 141 8.08 -0.68 0.30
CA GLU A 141 9.08 -0.31 1.30
C GLU A 141 8.99 1.18 1.66
N ARG A 142 8.77 2.05 0.68
CA ARG A 142 8.70 3.49 0.88
C ARG A 142 7.41 3.93 1.56
N VAL A 143 6.26 3.45 1.07
CA VAL A 143 4.93 3.91 1.52
C VAL A 143 4.50 3.19 2.80
N TYR A 144 4.72 1.88 2.87
CA TYR A 144 4.20 1.04 3.95
C TYR A 144 5.28 0.52 4.90
N GLY A 145 6.55 0.61 4.53
CA GLY A 145 7.68 0.12 5.33
C GLY A 145 7.76 -1.40 5.42
N ILE A 146 7.11 -2.14 4.52
CA ILE A 146 7.07 -3.61 4.51
C ILE A 146 7.40 -4.18 3.13
N TRP A 147 8.04 -5.35 3.11
CA TRP A 147 8.23 -6.12 1.89
C TRP A 147 8.50 -7.60 2.15
N SER A 148 7.79 -8.45 1.44
CA SER A 148 8.05 -9.89 1.35
C SER A 148 7.68 -10.37 -0.05
N PRO A 149 8.65 -10.83 -0.87
CA PRO A 149 8.39 -11.21 -2.27
C PRO A 149 7.35 -12.31 -2.42
N THR A 150 7.43 -13.33 -1.57
CA THR A 150 6.50 -14.47 -1.61
C THR A 150 5.09 -14.02 -1.22
N LYS A 151 4.94 -13.36 -0.07
CA LYS A 151 3.64 -12.87 0.39
C LYS A 151 3.02 -11.86 -0.56
N PHE A 152 3.85 -10.99 -1.18
CA PHE A 152 3.36 -10.03 -2.17
C PHE A 152 2.79 -10.73 -3.41
N LYS A 153 3.51 -11.71 -3.97
CA LYS A 153 3.03 -12.49 -5.13
C LYS A 153 1.74 -13.24 -4.82
N ASP A 154 1.68 -13.90 -3.67
CA ASP A 154 0.50 -14.64 -3.23
C ASP A 154 -0.70 -13.72 -2.99
N ALA A 155 -0.48 -12.58 -2.31
CA ALA A 155 -1.51 -11.58 -2.06
C ALA A 155 -2.01 -10.93 -3.36
N LEU A 156 -1.08 -10.57 -4.26
CA LEU A 156 -1.44 -9.99 -5.55
C LEU A 156 -2.30 -10.95 -6.36
N LEU A 157 -1.86 -12.19 -6.51
CA LEU A 157 -2.64 -13.21 -7.23
C LEU A 157 -4.01 -13.42 -6.59
N ALA A 158 -4.08 -13.58 -5.26
CA ALA A 158 -5.34 -13.77 -4.55
C ALA A 158 -6.32 -12.62 -4.77
N VAL A 159 -5.86 -11.36 -4.69
CA VAL A 159 -6.72 -10.19 -4.86
C VAL A 159 -7.19 -10.05 -6.30
N VAL A 160 -6.28 -10.14 -7.30
CA VAL A 160 -6.68 -9.89 -8.69
C VAL A 160 -7.56 -11.02 -9.24
N SER A 161 -7.32 -12.28 -8.83
CA SER A 161 -8.11 -13.42 -9.29
C SER A 161 -9.49 -13.53 -8.63
N SER A 162 -9.70 -12.89 -7.47
CA SER A 162 -11.02 -12.85 -6.81
C SER A 162 -11.81 -11.61 -7.16
N ASP A 163 -11.15 -10.45 -7.17
CA ASP A 163 -11.83 -9.15 -7.15
C ASP A 163 -11.73 -8.39 -8.49
N ARG A 164 -10.78 -8.74 -9.37
CA ARG A 164 -10.43 -7.95 -10.57
C ARG A 164 -10.24 -8.81 -11.81
N LEU A 165 -11.23 -9.63 -12.10
CA LEU A 165 -11.24 -10.44 -13.31
C LEU A 165 -11.44 -9.55 -14.55
N TYR A 166 -10.66 -9.80 -15.59
CA TYR A 166 -10.74 -9.12 -16.87
C TYR A 166 -10.67 -10.13 -18.01
N HIS A 167 -11.60 -10.01 -18.95
CA HIS A 167 -11.62 -10.89 -20.12
C HIS A 167 -11.81 -10.07 -21.40
N PRO A 168 -10.72 -9.72 -22.10
CA PRO A 168 -10.75 -8.74 -23.19
C PRO A 168 -11.74 -9.09 -24.31
N ILE A 169 -11.92 -10.37 -24.60
CA ILE A 169 -12.85 -10.82 -25.65
C ILE A 169 -14.30 -10.69 -25.18
N LYS A 170 -14.62 -11.14 -23.96
CA LYS A 170 -15.99 -11.00 -23.42
C LYS A 170 -16.37 -9.54 -23.28
N ASP A 171 -15.45 -8.72 -22.75
CA ASP A 171 -15.68 -7.29 -22.55
C ASP A 171 -15.87 -6.56 -23.88
N TYR A 172 -15.08 -6.91 -24.91
CA TYR A 172 -15.28 -6.41 -26.27
C TYR A 172 -16.66 -6.76 -26.81
N PHE A 173 -17.06 -8.03 -26.75
CA PHE A 173 -18.37 -8.45 -27.22
C PHE A 173 -19.53 -7.82 -26.44
N ALA A 174 -19.36 -7.56 -25.16
CA ALA A 174 -20.37 -6.89 -24.34
C ALA A 174 -20.62 -5.42 -24.76
N THR A 175 -19.67 -4.79 -25.46
CA THR A 175 -19.83 -3.43 -26.00
C THR A 175 -20.52 -3.41 -27.36
N LEU A 176 -20.62 -4.55 -28.04
CA LEU A 176 -21.23 -4.63 -29.35
C LEU A 176 -22.75 -4.61 -29.24
N HIS A 177 -23.35 -3.80 -30.06
CA HIS A 177 -24.80 -3.76 -30.26
C HIS A 177 -25.12 -4.18 -31.68
N TRP A 178 -26.04 -5.12 -31.81
CA TRP A 178 -26.51 -5.53 -33.14
C TRP A 178 -27.31 -4.39 -33.78
N ASP A 179 -26.92 -4.00 -35.00
CA ASP A 179 -27.59 -2.93 -35.75
C ASP A 179 -28.87 -3.40 -36.51
N GLY A 180 -29.28 -4.66 -36.33
CA GLY A 180 -30.44 -5.22 -36.95
C GLY A 180 -30.28 -5.70 -38.40
N GLN A 181 -29.05 -5.64 -38.94
CA GLN A 181 -28.75 -6.08 -40.30
C GLN A 181 -28.22 -7.50 -40.36
N GLU A 182 -28.88 -8.35 -41.14
CA GLU A 182 -28.42 -9.71 -41.41
C GLU A 182 -27.30 -9.68 -42.47
N ARG A 183 -26.06 -10.03 -42.04
CA ARG A 183 -24.85 -10.00 -42.89
C ARG A 183 -24.25 -11.38 -43.15
N ILE A 184 -24.75 -12.42 -42.48
CA ILE A 184 -24.17 -13.75 -42.59
C ILE A 184 -24.32 -14.27 -44.03
N ASP A 185 -25.47 -14.08 -44.63
CA ASP A 185 -25.76 -14.59 -45.98
C ASP A 185 -24.99 -13.89 -47.06
N THR A 186 -24.57 -12.64 -46.85
CA THR A 186 -23.81 -11.83 -47.78
C THR A 186 -22.34 -11.67 -47.41
N LEU A 187 -21.87 -12.28 -46.28
CA LEU A 187 -20.55 -12.11 -45.70
C LEU A 187 -19.41 -12.33 -46.71
N LEU A 188 -19.53 -13.39 -47.53
CA LEU A 188 -18.52 -13.70 -48.56
C LEU A 188 -18.46 -12.67 -49.66
N ILE A 189 -19.60 -12.14 -50.08
CA ILE A 189 -19.72 -11.10 -51.10
C ILE A 189 -19.22 -9.78 -50.57
N ASP A 190 -19.66 -9.39 -49.40
CA ASP A 190 -19.40 -8.05 -48.84
C ASP A 190 -17.96 -7.87 -48.33
N TYR A 191 -17.31 -8.93 -47.86
CA TYR A 191 -16.00 -8.85 -47.25
C TYR A 191 -14.87 -9.55 -47.99
N PHE A 192 -15.18 -10.51 -48.87
CA PHE A 192 -14.18 -11.28 -49.62
C PHE A 192 -14.28 -11.10 -51.11
N GLY A 193 -15.30 -10.40 -51.62
CA GLY A 193 -15.43 -10.06 -53.06
C GLY A 193 -15.63 -11.29 -53.95
N ALA A 194 -16.34 -12.32 -53.47
CA ALA A 194 -16.58 -13.56 -54.17
C ALA A 194 -17.74 -13.46 -55.14
#